data_b4dc8ea3fc7118b6136ebc8af0f6a398
#
_entry.id   b4dc8ea3fc7118b6136ebc8af0f6a398
#
_cell.length_a   1.000
_cell.length_b   1.000
_cell.length_c   1.000
_cell.angle_alpha   90.00
_cell.angle_beta   90.00
_cell.angle_gamma   90.00
#
_symmetry.space_group_name_H-M   'P 1'
#
loop_
_entity.id
_entity.type
_entity.pdbx_description
1 polymer ?
#
loop_
_entity_poly.entity_id
_entity_poly.type
_entity_poly.pdbx_seq_one_letter_code
_entity_poly.pdbx_strand_id
1 'polypeptide(L)'
;MHPRKPSSFLFLLSFLLLSSCVPASPALTLTPSLTPDSIPFGDTPTLDTSTPRHSDTPTPDTATLFPDTDILTLVQKERLNQIAQSFISSTQEDALAKAEKIGFVQYADPSNMCGPLAIAQLRDAGLLSRYTDPHDFWLMRPDTNADVVARTFPENRFEHYFFAQSTAEFDFKTFPLKAGDFLYLYAGDNGTFEHILTVTRVDEVGRAFTVTNRNVQPHPDYYYIIDEVMLYDPNQPGVGQFYDWTNESINNWIGLTGFGGFDVWRFSAPVQDATPDETAFADKLDSVFADAGGEWHSVILDLEAGRVVYSRLSADAVHTASVIKVPIAMLLFASLEKQGIPPAELSAYLEAHGNSYLLSYLLRDMLVDSDEKATTEMLDYIRQSGLDIQATLSDWGAAHMDVFNRTAPLEEIASLLAGLYQGKLVSPEARRIILDLMAERTPNDDTRLGVLSSLLPDGAEFYNKRGTITAERLVVGDAAILAWPSENGTRAYVIVIFGYPGKEKTNDLKLVAGIEQAALAFWDFAK
;
A
#
# COMPACT_ATOMS: atom_id res chain seq x y z
N MET A 1 -27.35 40.48 54.09
CA MET A 1 -26.47 41.34 53.25
C MET A 1 -26.60 40.87 51.81
N HIS A 2 -26.98 41.80 50.94
CA HIS A 2 -27.52 41.55 49.59
C HIS A 2 -26.50 41.01 48.56
N PRO A 3 -26.95 40.25 47.56
CA PRO A 3 -26.15 39.86 46.41
C PRO A 3 -26.28 40.86 45.27
N ARG A 4 -25.17 41.10 44.55
CA ARG A 4 -25.13 41.88 43.30
C ARG A 4 -25.13 40.97 42.09
N LYS A 5 -26.03 41.21 41.13
CA LYS A 5 -26.12 40.64 39.79
C LYS A 5 -25.06 41.23 38.86
N PRO A 6 -24.53 40.50 37.88
CA PRO A 6 -23.77 41.08 36.75
C PRO A 6 -24.68 41.41 35.57
N SER A 7 -24.37 42.53 34.94
CA SER A 7 -25.02 43.10 33.78
C SER A 7 -24.56 42.45 32.48
N SER A 8 -25.54 42.20 31.59
CA SER A 8 -25.39 41.77 30.21
C SER A 8 -24.85 42.87 29.32
N PHE A 9 -23.82 42.61 28.53
CA PHE A 9 -23.40 43.43 27.39
C PHE A 9 -23.79 42.72 26.09
N LEU A 10 -24.71 43.38 25.38
CA LEU A 10 -25.16 42.99 24.03
C LEU A 10 -24.19 43.67 23.02
N PHE A 11 -23.48 42.88 22.21
CA PHE A 11 -22.75 43.40 21.06
C PHE A 11 -23.53 43.11 19.78
N LEU A 12 -24.02 44.21 19.19
CA LEU A 12 -24.60 44.24 17.84
C LEU A 12 -23.44 44.22 16.82
N LEU A 13 -23.40 43.21 15.96
CA LEU A 13 -22.48 43.20 14.83
C LEU A 13 -23.28 43.46 13.55
N SER A 14 -23.03 44.64 12.95
CA SER A 14 -23.61 45.07 11.68
C SER A 14 -22.96 44.37 10.51
N PHE A 15 -23.76 43.75 9.64
CA PHE A 15 -23.33 43.23 8.34
C PHE A 15 -23.17 44.39 7.34
N LEU A 16 -21.98 44.60 6.83
CA LEU A 16 -21.69 45.41 5.65
C LEU A 16 -21.49 44.48 4.44
N LEU A 17 -22.48 44.48 3.55
CA LEU A 17 -22.40 43.92 2.21
C LEU A 17 -21.55 44.87 1.33
N LEU A 18 -20.40 44.42 0.90
CA LEU A 18 -19.63 45.06 -0.18
C LEU A 18 -19.76 44.21 -1.44
N SER A 19 -20.58 44.71 -2.33
CA SER A 19 -20.69 44.29 -3.73
C SER A 19 -19.46 44.84 -4.47
N SER A 20 -18.59 43.98 -5.02
CA SER A 20 -17.53 44.38 -5.93
C SER A 20 -17.84 43.90 -7.34
N CYS A 21 -18.17 44.84 -8.22
CA CYS A 21 -18.24 44.66 -9.66
C CYS A 21 -16.85 44.39 -10.25
N VAL A 22 -16.72 43.36 -11.05
CA VAL A 22 -15.55 43.12 -11.90
C VAL A 22 -15.84 43.73 -13.29
N PRO A 23 -14.97 44.56 -13.87
CA PRO A 23 -15.16 45.07 -15.22
C PRO A 23 -14.69 44.01 -16.27
N ALA A 24 -15.47 43.92 -17.34
CA ALA A 24 -15.19 43.10 -18.52
C ALA A 24 -14.02 43.69 -19.31
N SER A 25 -13.06 42.86 -19.70
CA SER A 25 -12.01 43.18 -20.67
C SER A 25 -12.51 43.07 -22.12
N PRO A 26 -12.05 43.94 -23.03
CA PRO A 26 -12.54 43.99 -24.41
C PRO A 26 -11.88 42.92 -25.28
N ALA A 27 -12.66 42.41 -26.22
CA ALA A 27 -12.25 41.49 -27.26
C ALA A 27 -11.24 42.12 -28.23
N LEU A 28 -10.13 41.41 -28.49
CA LEU A 28 -9.18 41.74 -29.54
C LEU A 28 -9.61 41.10 -30.87
N THR A 29 -9.91 41.97 -31.83
CA THR A 29 -10.17 41.68 -33.24
C THR A 29 -8.87 41.32 -33.94
N LEU A 30 -8.79 40.14 -34.57
CA LEU A 30 -7.70 39.75 -35.45
C LEU A 30 -7.98 40.21 -36.88
N THR A 31 -7.08 41.02 -37.45
CA THR A 31 -6.98 41.33 -38.89
C THR A 31 -5.88 40.50 -39.51
N PRO A 32 -6.03 39.96 -40.74
CA PRO A 32 -5.01 39.20 -41.41
C PRO A 32 -4.13 40.07 -42.33
N SER A 33 -2.83 39.85 -42.36
CA SER A 33 -2.03 40.24 -43.53
C SER A 33 -0.59 39.69 -43.52
N LEU A 34 -0.22 39.14 -44.67
CA LEU A 34 1.07 39.07 -45.36
C LEU A 34 2.04 37.93 -44.98
N THR A 35 2.17 37.02 -45.95
CA THR A 35 3.36 36.21 -46.21
C THR A 35 4.56 37.06 -46.58
N PRO A 36 5.81 36.68 -46.20
CA PRO A 36 6.84 36.48 -47.21
C PRO A 36 7.82 35.31 -46.95
N ASP A 37 8.23 34.76 -48.06
CA ASP A 37 9.54 34.21 -48.44
C ASP A 37 10.27 33.14 -47.63
N SER A 38 10.45 32.07 -48.34
CA SER A 38 11.28 30.89 -48.13
C SER A 38 12.74 31.17 -47.79
N ILE A 39 13.19 30.57 -46.66
CA ILE A 39 14.62 30.35 -46.37
C ILE A 39 14.77 28.84 -46.09
N PRO A 40 15.80 28.15 -46.65
CA PRO A 40 15.94 26.71 -46.48
C PRO A 40 16.45 26.37 -45.09
N PHE A 41 15.70 25.50 -44.38
CA PHE A 41 16.08 24.94 -43.11
C PHE A 41 17.05 23.78 -43.30
N GLY A 42 18.20 23.89 -42.63
CA GLY A 42 19.09 22.78 -42.35
C GLY A 42 18.45 21.83 -41.29
N ASP A 43 18.83 20.58 -41.41
CA ASP A 43 18.36 19.46 -40.60
C ASP A 43 18.41 19.73 -39.10
N THR A 44 17.25 19.79 -38.47
CA THR A 44 17.10 19.74 -37.00
C THR A 44 16.92 18.28 -36.60
N PRO A 45 17.68 17.77 -35.63
CA PRO A 45 17.44 16.40 -35.13
C PRO A 45 16.08 16.31 -34.45
N THR A 46 15.25 15.44 -34.97
CA THR A 46 13.99 15.02 -34.34
C THR A 46 14.29 14.47 -32.95
N LEU A 47 13.85 15.16 -31.91
CA LEU A 47 13.73 14.61 -30.58
C LEU A 47 12.69 13.49 -30.64
N ASP A 48 13.19 12.26 -30.50
CA ASP A 48 12.39 11.06 -30.34
C ASP A 48 11.72 11.12 -28.98
N THR A 49 10.44 11.53 -28.95
CA THR A 49 9.58 11.45 -27.79
C THR A 49 8.93 10.06 -27.75
N SER A 50 9.75 9.01 -27.73
CA SER A 50 9.29 7.70 -27.29
C SER A 50 9.35 7.67 -25.76
N THR A 51 8.21 7.95 -25.14
CA THR A 51 7.93 7.49 -23.78
C THR A 51 8.27 6.00 -23.70
N PRO A 52 9.00 5.51 -22.69
CA PRO A 52 9.20 4.09 -22.54
C PRO A 52 7.84 3.46 -22.23
N ARG A 53 7.21 2.90 -23.25
CA ARG A 53 6.17 1.89 -23.03
C ARG A 53 6.83 0.74 -22.29
N HIS A 54 6.13 0.26 -21.27
CA HIS A 54 6.46 -0.94 -20.51
C HIS A 54 7.23 -1.96 -21.35
N SER A 55 8.31 -2.51 -20.77
CA SER A 55 9.08 -3.61 -21.33
C SER A 55 8.14 -4.66 -21.89
N ASP A 56 8.36 -5.05 -23.13
CA ASP A 56 7.66 -6.12 -23.82
C ASP A 56 7.56 -7.36 -22.91
N THR A 57 6.41 -7.52 -22.26
CA THR A 57 6.02 -8.80 -21.71
C THR A 57 5.87 -9.72 -22.90
N PRO A 58 6.59 -10.85 -22.99
CA PRO A 58 6.53 -11.72 -24.15
C PRO A 58 5.07 -12.13 -24.36
N THR A 59 4.55 -11.85 -25.55
CA THR A 59 3.28 -12.44 -26.02
C THR A 59 3.43 -13.95 -25.86
N PRO A 60 2.59 -14.62 -25.04
CA PRO A 60 2.74 -16.06 -24.86
C PRO A 60 2.48 -16.73 -26.19
N ASP A 61 3.49 -17.45 -26.67
CA ASP A 61 3.34 -18.38 -27.79
C ASP A 61 2.24 -19.39 -27.38
N THR A 62 1.30 -19.57 -28.27
CA THR A 62 0.14 -20.45 -28.18
C THR A 62 0.43 -21.75 -27.44
N ALA A 63 -0.34 -21.99 -26.34
CA ALA A 63 -0.47 -23.25 -25.61
C ALA A 63 0.44 -23.49 -24.38
N THR A 64 0.74 -22.47 -23.60
CA THR A 64 0.98 -22.71 -22.19
C THR A 64 -0.37 -22.60 -21.48
N LEU A 65 -1.00 -23.75 -21.20
CA LEU A 65 -2.18 -23.84 -20.35
C LEU A 65 -1.82 -23.17 -19.02
N PHE A 66 -2.43 -21.99 -18.73
CA PHE A 66 -2.31 -21.38 -17.42
C PHE A 66 -2.74 -22.40 -16.37
N PRO A 67 -1.99 -22.61 -15.30
CA PRO A 67 -2.37 -23.59 -14.30
C PRO A 67 -3.76 -23.22 -13.77
N ASP A 68 -4.70 -24.15 -13.92
CA ASP A 68 -6.09 -24.01 -13.45
C ASP A 68 -6.18 -24.21 -11.94
N THR A 69 -5.28 -23.61 -11.19
CA THR A 69 -5.29 -23.64 -9.74
C THR A 69 -6.06 -22.45 -9.21
N ASP A 70 -7.23 -22.76 -8.72
CA ASP A 70 -8.07 -21.80 -7.99
C ASP A 70 -7.41 -21.49 -6.65
N ILE A 71 -6.93 -20.25 -6.49
CA ILE A 71 -6.22 -19.82 -5.27
C ILE A 71 -7.21 -19.55 -4.13
N LEU A 72 -8.39 -18.97 -4.45
CA LEU A 72 -9.42 -18.72 -3.46
C LEU A 72 -10.20 -20.00 -3.13
N THR A 73 -10.39 -20.25 -1.83
CA THR A 73 -11.24 -21.36 -1.36
C THR A 73 -12.71 -21.13 -1.72
N LEU A 74 -13.51 -22.19 -1.72
CA LEU A 74 -14.97 -22.08 -1.94
C LEU A 74 -15.63 -21.14 -0.94
N VAL A 75 -15.19 -21.16 0.34
CA VAL A 75 -15.72 -20.28 1.39
C VAL A 75 -15.40 -18.82 1.10
N GLN A 76 -14.20 -18.51 0.62
CA GLN A 76 -13.79 -17.15 0.25
C GLN A 76 -14.57 -16.63 -0.96
N LYS A 77 -14.78 -17.46 -1.97
CA LYS A 77 -15.59 -17.11 -3.16
C LYS A 77 -17.04 -16.85 -2.78
N GLU A 78 -17.62 -17.71 -1.94
CA GLU A 78 -19.00 -17.52 -1.47
C GLU A 78 -19.14 -16.25 -0.65
N ARG A 79 -18.18 -15.97 0.25
CA ARG A 79 -18.14 -14.73 1.01
C ARG A 79 -18.03 -13.49 0.11
N LEU A 80 -17.15 -13.52 -0.91
CA LEU A 80 -17.05 -12.43 -1.89
C LEU A 80 -18.38 -12.20 -2.59
N ASN A 81 -19.03 -13.26 -3.06
CA ASN A 81 -20.34 -13.17 -3.69
C ASN A 81 -21.40 -12.58 -2.74
N GLN A 82 -21.49 -13.04 -1.50
CA GLN A 82 -22.43 -12.53 -0.49
C GLN A 82 -22.21 -11.05 -0.19
N ILE A 83 -20.96 -10.64 -0.02
CA ILE A 83 -20.60 -9.22 0.18
C ILE A 83 -20.98 -8.39 -1.06
N ALA A 84 -20.65 -8.85 -2.25
CA ALA A 84 -21.01 -8.15 -3.48
C ALA A 84 -22.53 -8.00 -3.61
N GLN A 85 -23.32 -9.05 -3.38
CA GLN A 85 -24.78 -9.01 -3.39
C GLN A 85 -25.36 -8.00 -2.39
N SER A 86 -24.70 -7.75 -1.26
CA SER A 86 -25.13 -6.76 -0.27
C SER A 86 -25.06 -5.32 -0.78
N PHE A 87 -24.27 -5.06 -1.82
CA PHE A 87 -24.17 -3.75 -2.46
C PHE A 87 -25.25 -3.50 -3.51
N ILE A 88 -25.98 -4.51 -3.99
CA ILE A 88 -27.01 -4.34 -5.00
C ILE A 88 -28.06 -3.32 -4.53
N SER A 89 -28.39 -2.36 -5.41
CA SER A 89 -29.41 -1.35 -5.19
C SER A 89 -30.23 -1.13 -6.45
N SER A 90 -31.54 -1.09 -6.31
CA SER A 90 -32.47 -0.84 -7.42
C SER A 90 -32.86 0.63 -7.56
N THR A 91 -32.37 1.50 -6.67
CA THR A 91 -32.65 2.95 -6.68
C THR A 91 -31.35 3.75 -6.54
N GLN A 92 -31.34 4.95 -7.11
CA GLN A 92 -30.19 5.86 -6.97
C GLN A 92 -29.95 6.30 -5.53
N GLU A 93 -31.03 6.49 -4.77
CA GLU A 93 -30.92 6.86 -3.34
C GLU A 93 -30.20 5.77 -2.53
N ASP A 94 -30.55 4.49 -2.76
CA ASP A 94 -29.87 3.37 -2.09
C ASP A 94 -28.42 3.20 -2.60
N ALA A 95 -28.16 3.44 -3.89
CA ALA A 95 -26.81 3.42 -4.44
C ALA A 95 -25.92 4.50 -3.81
N LEU A 96 -26.45 5.73 -3.64
CA LEU A 96 -25.74 6.80 -2.95
C LEU A 96 -25.46 6.46 -1.48
N ALA A 97 -26.47 5.92 -0.77
CA ALA A 97 -26.29 5.50 0.63
C ALA A 97 -25.20 4.42 0.78
N LYS A 98 -25.06 3.54 -0.20
CA LYS A 98 -23.98 2.54 -0.24
C LYS A 98 -22.63 3.16 -0.58
N ALA A 99 -22.60 4.13 -1.51
CA ALA A 99 -21.39 4.90 -1.80
C ALA A 99 -20.86 5.64 -0.54
N GLU A 100 -21.76 6.21 0.26
CA GLU A 100 -21.40 6.84 1.54
C GLU A 100 -20.73 5.84 2.51
N LYS A 101 -21.21 4.61 2.59
CA LYS A 101 -20.63 3.58 3.46
C LYS A 101 -19.21 3.17 3.07
N ILE A 102 -18.85 3.27 1.81
CA ILE A 102 -17.49 2.98 1.34
C ILE A 102 -16.57 4.21 1.36
N GLY A 103 -17.02 5.33 1.94
CA GLY A 103 -16.24 6.55 2.09
C GLY A 103 -16.31 7.50 0.89
N PHE A 104 -17.28 7.33 -0.03
CA PHE A 104 -17.43 8.12 -1.26
C PHE A 104 -18.38 9.32 -1.09
N VAL A 105 -18.27 10.04 0.03
CA VAL A 105 -19.24 11.06 0.48
C VAL A 105 -19.16 12.39 -0.27
N GLN A 106 -17.98 12.77 -0.75
CA GLN A 106 -17.78 14.11 -1.34
C GLN A 106 -18.25 14.22 -2.79
N TYR A 107 -18.59 13.12 -3.41
CA TYR A 107 -19.00 13.03 -4.80
C TYR A 107 -20.41 12.44 -4.87
N ALA A 108 -21.41 13.29 -4.78
CA ALA A 108 -22.83 12.89 -4.82
C ALA A 108 -23.26 12.23 -6.15
N ASP A 109 -22.31 11.89 -7.01
CA ASP A 109 -22.54 11.25 -8.31
C ASP A 109 -22.03 9.79 -8.27
N PRO A 110 -22.94 8.79 -8.24
CA PRO A 110 -22.56 7.39 -8.22
C PRO A 110 -21.95 6.89 -9.53
N SER A 111 -21.82 7.72 -10.55
CA SER A 111 -21.19 7.33 -11.83
C SER A 111 -19.72 6.94 -11.68
N ASN A 112 -19.01 7.53 -10.72
CA ASN A 112 -17.57 7.36 -10.54
C ASN A 112 -17.20 6.38 -9.42
N MET A 113 -18.16 5.63 -8.90
CA MET A 113 -17.92 4.72 -7.77
C MET A 113 -17.41 3.33 -8.17
N CYS A 114 -17.17 3.04 -9.44
CA CYS A 114 -16.79 1.71 -9.92
C CYS A 114 -15.52 1.17 -9.21
N GLY A 115 -14.44 1.96 -9.18
CA GLY A 115 -13.20 1.59 -8.47
C GLY A 115 -13.40 1.41 -6.97
N PRO A 116 -13.92 2.43 -6.24
CA PRO A 116 -14.25 2.29 -4.83
C PRO A 116 -15.12 1.08 -4.51
N LEU A 117 -16.13 0.79 -5.32
CA LEU A 117 -17.03 -0.35 -5.13
C LEU A 117 -16.30 -1.69 -5.31
N ALA A 118 -15.48 -1.82 -6.37
CA ALA A 118 -14.72 -3.02 -6.64
C ALA A 118 -13.75 -3.36 -5.50
N ILE A 119 -13.07 -2.34 -4.96
CA ILE A 119 -12.16 -2.51 -3.82
C ILE A 119 -12.92 -2.81 -2.53
N ALA A 120 -14.04 -2.12 -2.26
CA ALA A 120 -14.84 -2.39 -1.08
C ALA A 120 -15.33 -3.85 -1.03
N GLN A 121 -15.72 -4.43 -2.16
CA GLN A 121 -16.12 -5.83 -2.26
C GLN A 121 -14.99 -6.78 -1.85
N LEU A 122 -13.78 -6.59 -2.37
CA LEU A 122 -12.62 -7.41 -2.02
C LEU A 122 -12.19 -7.21 -0.55
N ARG A 123 -12.16 -5.97 -0.07
CA ARG A 123 -11.79 -5.63 1.31
C ARG A 123 -12.79 -6.23 2.31
N ASP A 124 -14.08 -6.00 2.11
CA ASP A 124 -15.13 -6.42 3.04
C ASP A 124 -15.32 -7.94 3.01
N ALA A 125 -14.94 -8.60 1.91
CA ALA A 125 -14.81 -10.04 1.84
C ALA A 125 -13.53 -10.59 2.52
N GLY A 126 -12.66 -9.73 3.07
CA GLY A 126 -11.41 -10.13 3.71
C GLY A 126 -10.32 -10.63 2.73
N LEU A 127 -10.44 -10.31 1.45
CA LEU A 127 -9.48 -10.69 0.42
C LEU A 127 -8.35 -9.65 0.26
N LEU A 128 -8.63 -8.39 0.62
CA LEU A 128 -7.66 -7.32 0.78
C LEU A 128 -7.54 -6.91 2.24
N SER A 129 -6.54 -6.09 2.55
CA SER A 129 -6.39 -5.50 3.87
C SER A 129 -7.62 -4.69 4.26
N ARG A 130 -8.08 -4.81 5.53
CA ARG A 130 -9.18 -4.00 6.07
C ARG A 130 -8.90 -2.49 6.05
N TYR A 131 -7.63 -2.10 5.87
CA TYR A 131 -7.17 -0.70 5.78
C TYR A 131 -7.01 -0.20 4.36
N THR A 132 -7.28 -1.03 3.35
CA THR A 132 -7.31 -0.58 1.96
C THR A 132 -8.42 0.47 1.81
N ASP A 133 -8.05 1.70 1.44
CA ASP A 133 -9.01 2.78 1.25
C ASP A 133 -9.65 2.67 -0.15
N PRO A 134 -10.95 2.38 -0.25
CA PRO A 134 -11.62 2.35 -1.54
C PRO A 134 -11.54 3.68 -2.29
N HIS A 135 -11.43 4.80 -1.56
CA HIS A 135 -11.36 6.13 -2.18
C HIS A 135 -10.08 6.33 -3.02
N ASP A 136 -8.99 5.62 -2.73
CA ASP A 136 -7.77 5.65 -3.55
C ASP A 136 -8.03 5.17 -4.99
N PHE A 137 -9.11 4.43 -5.21
CA PHE A 137 -9.53 3.92 -6.52
C PHE A 137 -10.59 4.79 -7.22
N TRP A 138 -10.89 5.95 -6.67
CA TRP A 138 -11.76 6.91 -7.34
C TRP A 138 -11.03 7.54 -8.51
N LEU A 139 -11.53 7.33 -9.72
CA LEU A 139 -10.89 7.75 -10.98
C LEU A 139 -9.40 7.30 -11.09
N MET A 140 -9.05 6.21 -10.41
CA MET A 140 -7.71 5.63 -10.48
C MET A 140 -7.41 5.16 -11.89
N ARG A 141 -6.16 5.40 -12.33
CA ARG A 141 -5.61 4.90 -13.59
C ARG A 141 -4.28 4.19 -13.30
N PRO A 142 -4.08 2.96 -13.80
CA PRO A 142 -2.87 2.19 -13.50
C PRO A 142 -1.56 2.87 -13.91
N ASP A 143 -1.58 3.64 -15.01
CA ASP A 143 -0.42 4.36 -15.54
C ASP A 143 -0.03 5.59 -14.71
N THR A 144 -0.98 6.22 -14.02
CA THR A 144 -0.75 7.44 -13.23
C THR A 144 -0.75 7.20 -11.73
N ASN A 145 -1.34 6.10 -11.27
CA ASN A 145 -1.45 5.72 -9.87
C ASN A 145 -0.77 4.36 -9.60
N ALA A 146 0.41 4.14 -10.20
CA ALA A 146 1.14 2.89 -10.10
C ALA A 146 1.48 2.50 -8.64
N ASP A 147 1.73 3.48 -7.77
CA ASP A 147 1.96 3.30 -6.34
C ASP A 147 0.73 2.75 -5.62
N VAL A 148 -0.48 3.24 -5.93
CA VAL A 148 -1.74 2.73 -5.38
C VAL A 148 -1.95 1.27 -5.80
N VAL A 149 -1.71 0.98 -7.08
CA VAL A 149 -1.83 -0.37 -7.62
C VAL A 149 -0.85 -1.32 -6.95
N ALA A 150 0.44 -0.95 -6.89
CA ALA A 150 1.49 -1.81 -6.33
C ALA A 150 1.27 -2.13 -4.85
N ARG A 151 0.84 -1.14 -4.02
CA ARG A 151 0.57 -1.40 -2.61
C ARG A 151 -0.71 -2.21 -2.37
N THR A 152 -1.71 -2.13 -3.28
CA THR A 152 -2.96 -2.87 -3.15
C THR A 152 -2.87 -4.29 -3.71
N PHE A 153 -2.13 -4.44 -4.81
CA PHE A 153 -1.94 -5.70 -5.52
C PHE A 153 -0.44 -6.04 -5.64
N PRO A 154 0.27 -6.28 -4.51
CA PRO A 154 1.70 -6.55 -4.53
C PRO A 154 2.02 -7.87 -5.26
N GLU A 155 3.14 -7.90 -5.99
CA GLU A 155 3.57 -9.00 -6.86
C GLU A 155 3.73 -10.36 -6.13
N ASN A 156 4.01 -10.33 -4.82
CA ASN A 156 4.11 -11.54 -4.00
C ASN A 156 2.74 -12.20 -3.70
N ARG A 157 1.63 -11.51 -4.04
CA ARG A 157 0.26 -12.00 -3.83
C ARG A 157 -0.59 -12.00 -5.08
N PHE A 158 -0.22 -11.23 -6.08
CA PHE A 158 -0.98 -11.05 -7.31
C PHE A 158 -0.09 -11.20 -8.53
N GLU A 159 -0.64 -11.80 -9.58
CA GLU A 159 -0.10 -11.73 -10.94
C GLU A 159 -0.86 -10.67 -11.72
N HIS A 160 -0.15 -9.86 -12.49
CA HIS A 160 -0.70 -8.84 -13.35
C HIS A 160 -0.63 -9.29 -14.82
N TYR A 161 -1.75 -9.16 -15.52
CA TYR A 161 -1.88 -9.46 -16.95
C TYR A 161 -2.46 -8.25 -17.69
N PHE A 162 -1.90 -7.92 -18.83
CA PHE A 162 -2.46 -6.93 -19.75
C PHE A 162 -2.84 -7.58 -21.08
N PHE A 163 -4.05 -7.28 -21.55
CA PHE A 163 -4.57 -7.74 -22.83
C PHE A 163 -4.96 -6.54 -23.68
N ALA A 164 -4.29 -6.38 -24.84
CA ALA A 164 -4.53 -5.25 -25.76
C ALA A 164 -5.79 -5.42 -26.61
N GLN A 165 -6.36 -6.62 -26.63
CA GLN A 165 -7.60 -6.90 -27.38
C GLN A 165 -8.80 -6.30 -26.67
N SER A 166 -9.76 -5.79 -27.45
CA SER A 166 -11.06 -5.38 -26.94
C SER A 166 -11.73 -6.50 -26.15
N THR A 167 -12.42 -6.15 -25.06
CA THR A 167 -13.15 -7.12 -24.24
C THR A 167 -14.21 -7.91 -25.02
N ALA A 168 -14.77 -7.31 -26.08
CA ALA A 168 -15.73 -8.00 -26.96
C ALA A 168 -15.09 -9.03 -27.91
N GLU A 169 -13.82 -8.86 -28.25
CA GLU A 169 -13.09 -9.70 -29.19
C GLU A 169 -12.20 -10.75 -28.49
N PHE A 170 -12.00 -10.57 -27.20
CA PHE A 170 -11.13 -11.45 -26.42
C PHE A 170 -11.77 -12.83 -26.20
N ASP A 171 -10.99 -13.88 -26.44
CA ASP A 171 -11.44 -15.26 -26.20
C ASP A 171 -11.21 -15.67 -24.74
N PHE A 172 -12.21 -15.45 -23.89
CA PHE A 172 -12.19 -15.83 -22.48
C PHE A 172 -12.13 -17.35 -22.22
N LYS A 173 -12.16 -18.19 -23.26
CA LYS A 173 -11.81 -19.62 -23.09
C LYS A 173 -10.31 -19.84 -22.94
N THR A 174 -9.50 -18.96 -23.52
CA THR A 174 -8.03 -19.03 -23.42
C THR A 174 -7.52 -18.48 -22.08
N PHE A 175 -8.25 -17.50 -21.52
CA PHE A 175 -7.98 -16.94 -20.20
C PHE A 175 -9.30 -16.72 -19.46
N PRO A 176 -9.87 -17.76 -18.85
CA PRO A 176 -11.09 -17.64 -18.06
C PRO A 176 -10.88 -16.72 -16.86
N LEU A 177 -11.79 -15.78 -16.64
CA LEU A 177 -11.79 -14.97 -15.43
C LEU A 177 -12.15 -15.83 -14.22
N LYS A 178 -11.61 -15.46 -13.05
CA LYS A 178 -11.83 -16.14 -11.77
C LYS A 178 -12.47 -15.20 -10.77
N ALA A 179 -13.23 -15.73 -9.82
CA ALA A 179 -13.74 -14.94 -8.70
C ALA A 179 -12.56 -14.30 -7.94
N GLY A 180 -12.63 -13.00 -7.68
CA GLY A 180 -11.57 -12.20 -7.09
C GLY A 180 -10.64 -11.51 -8.09
N ASP A 181 -10.72 -11.79 -9.41
CA ASP A 181 -10.00 -11.00 -10.40
C ASP A 181 -10.45 -9.55 -10.32
N PHE A 182 -9.49 -8.63 -10.22
CA PHE A 182 -9.72 -7.20 -10.30
C PHE A 182 -9.35 -6.72 -11.70
N LEU A 183 -10.23 -5.96 -12.35
CA LEU A 183 -10.07 -5.54 -13.73
C LEU A 183 -10.09 -4.02 -13.87
N TYR A 184 -9.25 -3.52 -14.77
CA TYR A 184 -9.32 -2.17 -15.31
C TYR A 184 -9.58 -2.25 -16.82
N LEU A 185 -10.67 -1.63 -17.29
CA LEU A 185 -11.07 -1.62 -18.70
C LEU A 185 -10.72 -0.27 -19.32
N TYR A 186 -9.92 -0.29 -20.38
CA TYR A 186 -9.52 0.90 -21.11
C TYR A 186 -10.57 1.33 -22.13
N ALA A 187 -10.83 2.64 -22.19
CA ALA A 187 -11.71 3.21 -23.21
C ALA A 187 -11.18 2.93 -24.64
N GLY A 188 -9.88 3.16 -24.86
CA GLY A 188 -9.31 3.17 -26.21
C GLY A 188 -9.83 4.33 -27.05
N ASP A 189 -9.49 4.34 -28.36
CA ASP A 189 -9.87 5.45 -29.26
C ASP A 189 -11.37 5.53 -29.54
N ASN A 190 -12.08 4.42 -29.40
CA ASN A 190 -13.53 4.34 -29.69
C ASN A 190 -14.38 4.37 -28.42
N GLY A 191 -13.78 4.39 -27.24
CA GLY A 191 -14.48 4.43 -25.97
C GLY A 191 -14.68 5.84 -25.45
N THR A 192 -15.55 5.99 -24.47
CA THR A 192 -15.89 7.27 -23.83
C THR A 192 -15.56 7.30 -22.35
N PHE A 193 -15.39 6.15 -21.70
CA PHE A 193 -15.00 6.06 -20.31
C PHE A 193 -14.18 4.79 -20.01
N GLU A 194 -13.42 4.83 -18.93
CA GLU A 194 -12.73 3.69 -18.37
C GLU A 194 -13.57 3.07 -17.23
N HIS A 195 -13.42 1.78 -16.98
CA HIS A 195 -14.22 1.11 -15.96
C HIS A 195 -13.38 0.18 -15.10
N ILE A 196 -13.72 0.10 -13.82
CA ILE A 196 -13.05 -0.76 -12.85
C ILE A 196 -14.08 -1.71 -12.25
N LEU A 197 -13.73 -2.97 -12.12
CA LEU A 197 -14.62 -3.97 -11.54
C LEU A 197 -13.87 -5.14 -10.90
N THR A 198 -14.58 -5.88 -10.06
CA THR A 198 -14.14 -7.16 -9.51
C THR A 198 -15.04 -8.27 -10.02
N VAL A 199 -14.47 -9.39 -10.45
CA VAL A 199 -15.25 -10.60 -10.73
C VAL A 199 -15.75 -11.17 -9.40
N THR A 200 -17.03 -11.08 -9.15
CA THR A 200 -17.62 -11.46 -7.86
C THR A 200 -17.96 -12.94 -7.76
N ARG A 201 -18.27 -13.54 -8.90
CA ARG A 201 -18.48 -14.99 -9.03
C ARG A 201 -18.31 -15.47 -10.46
N VAL A 202 -18.04 -16.77 -10.58
CA VAL A 202 -18.07 -17.52 -11.83
C VAL A 202 -18.97 -18.74 -11.60
N ASP A 203 -19.89 -19.02 -12.53
CA ASP A 203 -20.79 -20.15 -12.41
C ASP A 203 -20.22 -21.45 -13.01
N GLU A 204 -20.97 -22.54 -12.86
CA GLU A 204 -20.56 -23.88 -13.27
C GLU A 204 -20.31 -24.04 -14.79
N VAL A 205 -20.86 -23.14 -15.61
CA VAL A 205 -20.66 -23.15 -17.06
C VAL A 205 -19.59 -22.13 -17.51
N GLY A 206 -18.93 -21.45 -16.56
CA GLY A 206 -17.82 -20.54 -16.80
C GLY A 206 -18.22 -19.11 -17.12
N ARG A 207 -19.48 -18.73 -16.89
CA ARG A 207 -19.91 -17.32 -17.03
C ARG A 207 -19.40 -16.51 -15.85
N ALA A 208 -18.74 -15.40 -16.11
CA ALA A 208 -18.26 -14.48 -15.08
C ALA A 208 -19.25 -13.35 -14.81
N PHE A 209 -19.38 -12.97 -13.55
CA PHE A 209 -20.31 -11.94 -13.08
C PHE A 209 -19.56 -10.92 -12.22
N THR A 210 -20.07 -9.68 -12.23
CA THR A 210 -19.64 -8.61 -11.34
C THR A 210 -20.85 -7.89 -10.76
N VAL A 211 -20.72 -7.33 -9.56
CA VAL A 211 -21.64 -6.35 -9.03
C VAL A 211 -21.00 -4.98 -9.18
N THR A 212 -21.59 -4.13 -10.01
CA THR A 212 -21.03 -2.83 -10.36
C THR A 212 -22.10 -1.76 -10.50
N ASN A 213 -21.70 -0.50 -10.42
CA ASN A 213 -22.59 0.61 -10.74
C ASN A 213 -22.80 0.69 -12.26
N ARG A 214 -24.04 0.95 -12.66
CA ARG A 214 -24.38 1.19 -14.04
C ARG A 214 -25.47 2.24 -14.19
N ASN A 215 -25.42 2.96 -15.27
CA ASN A 215 -26.47 3.89 -15.64
C ASN A 215 -27.61 3.14 -16.38
N VAL A 216 -28.83 3.43 -16.01
CA VAL A 216 -30.02 2.80 -16.59
C VAL A 216 -30.94 3.79 -17.35
N GLN A 217 -30.51 5.06 -17.44
CA GLN A 217 -31.24 6.09 -18.19
C GLN A 217 -30.31 6.99 -19.01
N PRO A 218 -30.74 7.48 -20.18
CA PRO A 218 -29.93 8.35 -21.01
C PRO A 218 -29.80 9.77 -20.42
N HIS A 219 -28.76 10.48 -20.87
CA HIS A 219 -28.58 11.92 -20.58
C HIS A 219 -29.83 12.72 -21.03
N PRO A 220 -30.29 13.76 -20.29
CA PRO A 220 -29.63 14.34 -19.09
C PRO A 220 -30.02 13.69 -17.76
N ASP A 221 -30.98 12.79 -17.74
CA ASP A 221 -31.59 12.26 -16.52
C ASP A 221 -30.90 10.95 -16.07
N TYR A 222 -29.57 10.94 -16.03
CA TYR A 222 -28.81 9.77 -15.60
C TYR A 222 -29.37 9.19 -14.31
N TYR A 223 -29.56 7.87 -14.30
CA TYR A 223 -30.04 7.14 -13.15
C TYR A 223 -29.14 5.93 -12.90
N TYR A 224 -28.36 6.01 -11.84
CA TYR A 224 -27.38 4.99 -11.49
C TYR A 224 -27.91 4.04 -10.43
N ILE A 225 -27.73 2.76 -10.68
CA ILE A 225 -27.99 1.67 -9.73
C ILE A 225 -26.73 0.84 -9.55
N ILE A 226 -26.71 0.00 -8.52
CA ILE A 226 -25.70 -1.07 -8.37
C ILE A 226 -26.41 -2.39 -8.65
N ASP A 227 -25.92 -3.14 -9.61
CA ASP A 227 -26.57 -4.35 -10.08
C ASP A 227 -25.55 -5.45 -10.39
N GLU A 228 -25.99 -6.71 -10.36
CA GLU A 228 -25.19 -7.80 -10.85
C GLU A 228 -25.34 -7.91 -12.35
N VAL A 229 -24.23 -7.96 -13.07
CA VAL A 229 -24.20 -8.16 -14.52
C VAL A 229 -23.31 -9.34 -14.90
N MET A 230 -23.72 -10.08 -15.92
CA MET A 230 -22.89 -11.11 -16.54
C MET A 230 -21.89 -10.43 -17.48
N LEU A 231 -20.61 -10.63 -17.26
CA LEU A 231 -19.54 -10.04 -18.06
C LEU A 231 -19.45 -10.70 -19.44
N TYR A 232 -19.41 -12.01 -19.48
CA TYR A 232 -19.39 -12.82 -20.71
C TYR A 232 -19.94 -14.23 -20.48
N ASP A 233 -20.38 -14.87 -21.57
CA ASP A 233 -20.69 -16.30 -21.63
C ASP A 233 -19.66 -16.99 -22.55
N PRO A 234 -18.77 -17.87 -22.04
CA PRO A 234 -17.75 -18.52 -22.87
C PRO A 234 -18.35 -19.48 -23.92
N ASN A 235 -19.60 -19.87 -23.77
CA ASN A 235 -20.29 -20.76 -24.71
C ASN A 235 -21.13 -20.02 -25.74
N GLN A 236 -21.32 -18.70 -25.55
CA GLN A 236 -22.11 -17.83 -26.44
C GLN A 236 -21.32 -16.54 -26.75
N PRO A 237 -20.35 -16.56 -27.68
CA PRO A 237 -19.62 -15.36 -28.08
C PRO A 237 -20.56 -14.20 -28.46
N GLY A 238 -20.24 -12.99 -28.03
CA GLY A 238 -21.08 -11.82 -28.27
C GLY A 238 -22.24 -11.66 -27.28
N VAL A 239 -22.25 -12.43 -26.18
CA VAL A 239 -23.27 -12.32 -25.13
C VAL A 239 -22.60 -11.90 -23.82
N GLY A 240 -23.13 -10.86 -23.19
CA GLY A 240 -22.68 -10.32 -21.90
C GLY A 240 -22.25 -8.86 -21.97
N GLN A 241 -22.00 -8.28 -20.80
CA GLN A 241 -21.79 -6.85 -20.64
C GLN A 241 -20.52 -6.36 -21.35
N PHE A 242 -19.49 -7.17 -21.47
CA PHE A 242 -18.28 -6.82 -22.23
C PHE A 242 -18.58 -6.56 -23.72
N TYR A 243 -19.51 -7.31 -24.29
CA TYR A 243 -19.98 -7.09 -25.65
C TYR A 243 -20.89 -5.85 -25.72
N ASP A 244 -21.84 -5.72 -24.76
CA ASP A 244 -22.77 -4.62 -24.74
C ASP A 244 -22.06 -3.27 -24.54
N TRP A 245 -21.04 -3.21 -23.71
CA TRP A 245 -20.24 -1.99 -23.47
C TRP A 245 -19.45 -1.51 -24.68
N THR A 246 -19.11 -2.38 -25.62
CA THR A 246 -18.43 -2.01 -26.86
C THR A 246 -19.38 -1.82 -28.04
N ASN A 247 -20.69 -1.98 -27.85
CA ASN A 247 -21.68 -1.95 -28.92
C ASN A 247 -22.44 -0.61 -28.93
N GLU A 248 -22.09 0.27 -29.89
CA GLU A 248 -22.73 1.59 -30.05
C GLU A 248 -24.27 1.51 -30.22
N SER A 249 -24.80 0.46 -30.87
CA SER A 249 -26.25 0.32 -31.08
C SER A 249 -26.98 0.00 -29.78
N ILE A 250 -26.30 -0.53 -28.78
CA ILE A 250 -26.85 -0.87 -27.46
C ILE A 250 -26.59 0.24 -26.47
N ASN A 251 -25.38 0.81 -26.47
CA ASN A 251 -24.84 1.58 -25.35
C ASN A 251 -24.38 3.01 -25.68
N ASN A 252 -24.72 3.53 -26.87
CA ASN A 252 -24.29 4.86 -27.32
C ASN A 252 -24.76 6.03 -26.45
N TRP A 253 -25.75 5.83 -25.63
CA TRP A 253 -26.31 6.85 -24.74
C TRP A 253 -25.76 6.81 -23.33
N ILE A 254 -25.13 5.70 -22.93
CA ILE A 254 -24.45 5.56 -21.64
C ILE A 254 -22.96 5.93 -21.79
N GLY A 255 -22.37 5.56 -22.90
CA GLY A 255 -20.94 5.59 -23.17
C GLY A 255 -20.36 4.19 -23.38
N LEU A 256 -19.13 4.13 -23.87
CA LEU A 256 -18.49 2.91 -24.33
C LEU A 256 -17.17 2.69 -23.60
N THR A 257 -16.85 1.43 -23.31
CA THR A 257 -15.58 1.04 -22.67
C THR A 257 -15.07 -0.31 -23.19
N GLY A 258 -13.81 -0.66 -22.89
CA GLY A 258 -13.22 -1.96 -23.19
C GLY A 258 -12.61 -2.07 -24.58
N PHE A 259 -12.60 -1.02 -25.40
CA PHE A 259 -11.95 -1.03 -26.73
C PHE A 259 -10.42 -1.04 -26.66
N GLY A 260 -9.85 -0.41 -25.64
CA GLY A 260 -8.38 -0.31 -25.46
C GLY A 260 -7.75 -1.51 -24.77
N GLY A 261 -8.51 -2.59 -24.56
CA GLY A 261 -8.06 -3.74 -23.81
C GLY A 261 -8.33 -3.63 -22.30
N PHE A 262 -7.67 -4.46 -21.52
CA PHE A 262 -7.91 -4.52 -20.08
C PHE A 262 -6.72 -5.10 -19.32
N ASP A 263 -6.58 -4.68 -18.07
CA ASP A 263 -5.71 -5.30 -17.07
C ASP A 263 -6.48 -6.27 -16.19
N VAL A 264 -5.79 -7.29 -15.69
CA VAL A 264 -6.27 -8.23 -14.68
C VAL A 264 -5.22 -8.38 -13.59
N TRP A 265 -5.59 -8.13 -12.33
CA TRP A 265 -4.82 -8.55 -11.16
C TRP A 265 -5.50 -9.76 -10.54
N ARG A 266 -4.79 -10.88 -10.54
CA ARG A 266 -5.28 -12.20 -10.10
C ARG A 266 -4.49 -12.67 -8.90
N PHE A 267 -5.16 -13.22 -7.90
CA PHE A 267 -4.48 -13.86 -6.77
C PHE A 267 -3.55 -14.97 -7.25
N SER A 268 -2.27 -14.89 -6.87
CA SER A 268 -1.22 -15.89 -7.14
C SER A 268 -0.79 -16.65 -5.88
N ALA A 269 -1.13 -16.13 -4.69
CA ALA A 269 -0.85 -16.78 -3.41
C ALA A 269 -2.14 -16.94 -2.58
N PRO A 270 -2.25 -18.01 -1.77
CA PRO A 270 -3.40 -18.25 -0.91
C PRO A 270 -3.68 -17.08 0.03
N VAL A 271 -4.94 -16.67 0.11
CA VAL A 271 -5.42 -15.70 1.09
C VAL A 271 -5.71 -16.42 2.39
N GLN A 272 -5.06 -16.02 3.48
CA GLN A 272 -5.33 -16.57 4.80
C GLN A 272 -6.41 -15.76 5.50
N ASP A 273 -7.46 -16.42 5.94
CA ASP A 273 -8.50 -15.77 6.75
C ASP A 273 -7.96 -15.51 8.16
N ALA A 274 -8.25 -14.31 8.69
CA ALA A 274 -7.96 -14.02 10.09
C ALA A 274 -8.80 -14.92 11.01
N THR A 275 -8.18 -15.44 12.06
CA THR A 275 -8.90 -16.16 13.11
C THR A 275 -9.76 -15.19 13.94
N PRO A 276 -10.77 -15.68 14.70
CA PRO A 276 -11.52 -14.84 15.62
C PRO A 276 -10.62 -14.10 16.63
N ASP A 277 -9.57 -14.75 17.12
CA ASP A 277 -8.61 -14.14 18.07
C ASP A 277 -7.78 -13.04 17.41
N GLU A 278 -7.35 -13.23 16.16
CA GLU A 278 -6.66 -12.20 15.39
C GLU A 278 -7.58 -11.02 15.05
N THR A 279 -8.84 -11.28 14.76
CA THR A 279 -9.83 -10.21 14.54
C THR A 279 -10.03 -9.39 15.82
N ALA A 280 -10.22 -10.05 16.96
CA ALA A 280 -10.36 -9.37 18.26
C ALA A 280 -9.09 -8.59 18.64
N PHE A 281 -7.92 -9.15 18.35
CA PHE A 281 -6.64 -8.48 18.53
C PHE A 281 -6.51 -7.23 17.64
N ALA A 282 -6.85 -7.33 16.36
CA ALA A 282 -6.84 -6.20 15.44
C ALA A 282 -7.78 -5.07 15.89
N ASP A 283 -9.00 -5.41 16.34
CA ASP A 283 -9.96 -4.44 16.89
C ASP A 283 -9.42 -3.76 18.16
N LYS A 284 -8.71 -4.52 18.99
CA LYS A 284 -8.06 -3.97 20.19
C LYS A 284 -6.95 -2.98 19.84
N LEU A 285 -6.09 -3.30 18.86
CA LEU A 285 -5.05 -2.39 18.39
C LEU A 285 -5.64 -1.13 17.75
N ASP A 286 -6.69 -1.26 16.95
CA ASP A 286 -7.37 -0.11 16.35
C ASP A 286 -7.94 0.83 17.41
N SER A 287 -8.51 0.28 18.50
CA SER A 287 -8.96 1.09 19.64
C SER A 287 -7.80 1.81 20.32
N VAL A 288 -6.67 1.13 20.55
CA VAL A 288 -5.48 1.73 21.16
C VAL A 288 -4.97 2.91 20.32
N PHE A 289 -4.88 2.73 19.00
CA PHE A 289 -4.41 3.77 18.09
C PHE A 289 -5.39 4.94 17.98
N ALA A 290 -6.69 4.67 17.98
CA ALA A 290 -7.72 5.72 18.02
C ALA A 290 -7.65 6.56 19.30
N ASP A 291 -7.47 5.92 20.46
CA ASP A 291 -7.35 6.61 21.75
C ASP A 291 -6.06 7.46 21.86
N ALA A 292 -4.97 6.99 21.28
CA ALA A 292 -3.71 7.74 21.22
C ALA A 292 -3.78 8.94 20.26
N GLY A 293 -4.65 8.87 19.25
CA GLY A 293 -4.75 9.85 18.17
C GLY A 293 -3.55 9.81 17.22
N GLY A 294 -3.56 10.64 16.20
CA GLY A 294 -2.52 10.64 15.17
C GLY A 294 -2.78 9.63 14.05
N GLU A 295 -1.79 9.44 13.21
CA GLU A 295 -1.78 8.47 12.11
C GLU A 295 -0.84 7.32 12.45
N TRP A 296 -1.30 6.10 12.25
CA TRP A 296 -0.57 4.90 12.67
C TRP A 296 -0.32 3.94 11.52
N HIS A 297 0.93 3.52 11.40
CA HIS A 297 1.37 2.46 10.50
C HIS A 297 1.96 1.33 11.34
N SER A 298 1.59 0.09 11.04
CA SER A 298 2.06 -1.05 11.83
C SER A 298 1.97 -2.36 11.06
N VAL A 299 2.89 -3.26 11.35
CA VAL A 299 2.86 -4.64 10.89
C VAL A 299 3.41 -5.56 11.98
N ILE A 300 2.75 -6.71 12.16
CA ILE A 300 3.18 -7.77 13.07
C ILE A 300 3.23 -9.08 12.29
N LEU A 301 4.42 -9.69 12.25
CA LEU A 301 4.66 -10.97 11.60
C LEU A 301 4.80 -12.08 12.67
N ASP A 302 4.08 -13.16 12.51
CA ASP A 302 4.35 -14.42 13.17
C ASP A 302 5.38 -15.21 12.32
N LEU A 303 6.59 -15.38 12.84
CA LEU A 303 7.69 -16.01 12.11
C LEU A 303 7.59 -17.54 12.08
N GLU A 304 6.88 -18.15 13.03
CA GLU A 304 6.61 -19.57 13.07
C GLU A 304 5.53 -19.95 12.04
N ALA A 305 4.41 -19.21 12.06
CA ALA A 305 3.34 -19.40 11.09
C ALA A 305 3.69 -18.84 9.69
N GLY A 306 4.73 -18.00 9.58
CA GLY A 306 5.16 -17.38 8.33
C GLY A 306 4.13 -16.41 7.75
N ARG A 307 3.35 -15.70 8.60
CA ARG A 307 2.26 -14.84 8.15
C ARG A 307 2.11 -13.55 8.94
N VAL A 308 1.44 -12.58 8.32
CA VAL A 308 1.06 -11.33 8.97
C VAL A 308 -0.16 -11.58 9.85
N VAL A 309 -0.08 -11.27 11.15
CA VAL A 309 -1.19 -11.34 12.10
C VAL A 309 -1.89 -9.99 12.32
N TYR A 310 -1.19 -8.90 11.99
CA TYR A 310 -1.75 -7.55 11.99
C TYR A 310 -1.03 -6.68 10.97
N SER A 311 -1.77 -5.89 10.20
CA SER A 311 -1.23 -4.93 9.24
C SER A 311 -2.15 -3.71 9.17
N ARG A 312 -1.56 -2.50 9.32
CA ARG A 312 -2.26 -1.23 9.19
C ARG A 312 -1.36 -0.29 8.40
N LEU A 313 -1.79 0.12 7.19
CA LEU A 313 -1.08 1.03 6.29
C LEU A 313 0.42 0.66 6.13
N SER A 314 0.73 -0.64 6.16
CA SER A 314 2.12 -1.14 6.21
C SER A 314 2.84 -1.07 4.87
N ALA A 315 2.08 -1.02 3.77
CA ALA A 315 2.59 -0.90 2.41
C ALA A 315 2.92 0.56 2.03
N ASP A 316 2.45 1.55 2.81
CA ASP A 316 2.76 2.95 2.56
C ASP A 316 4.21 3.26 2.91
N ALA A 317 4.94 3.90 1.99
CA ALA A 317 6.29 4.35 2.27
C ALA A 317 6.26 5.58 3.20
N VAL A 318 6.74 5.40 4.42
CA VAL A 318 6.76 6.44 5.46
C VAL A 318 8.16 6.69 5.98
N HIS A 319 8.36 7.83 6.66
CA HIS A 319 9.65 8.14 7.26
C HIS A 319 9.89 7.30 8.53
N THR A 320 10.89 6.44 8.51
CA THR A 320 11.17 5.41 9.53
C THR A 320 12.16 5.84 10.60
N ALA A 321 12.51 7.14 10.60
CA ALA A 321 13.49 7.69 11.56
C ALA A 321 14.74 6.81 11.70
N SER A 322 15.14 6.48 12.93
CA SER A 322 16.35 5.70 13.18
C SER A 322 16.18 4.17 13.05
N VAL A 323 14.98 3.66 12.77
CA VAL A 323 14.80 2.22 12.52
C VAL A 323 15.53 1.80 11.23
N ILE A 324 15.62 2.70 10.23
CA ILE A 324 16.39 2.47 8.99
C ILE A 324 17.86 2.09 9.21
N LYS A 325 18.40 2.35 10.40
CA LYS A 325 19.80 2.04 10.74
C LYS A 325 20.08 0.54 10.81
N VAL A 326 19.04 -0.29 11.02
CA VAL A 326 19.21 -1.75 10.96
C VAL A 326 19.46 -2.23 9.54
N PRO A 327 18.65 -1.88 8.52
CA PRO A 327 19.01 -2.12 7.11
C PRO A 327 20.38 -1.57 6.71
N ILE A 328 20.78 -0.38 7.19
CA ILE A 328 22.11 0.18 6.91
C ILE A 328 23.21 -0.72 7.48
N ALA A 329 23.04 -1.26 8.69
CA ALA A 329 23.98 -2.22 9.26
C ALA A 329 24.07 -3.51 8.43
N MET A 330 22.95 -4.01 7.95
CA MET A 330 22.92 -5.18 7.06
C MET A 330 23.68 -4.90 5.75
N LEU A 331 23.49 -3.72 5.14
CA LEU A 331 24.20 -3.28 3.94
C LEU A 331 25.71 -3.14 4.17
N LEU A 332 26.16 -2.71 5.37
CA LEU A 332 27.58 -2.73 5.71
C LEU A 332 28.15 -4.14 5.55
N PHE A 333 27.53 -5.14 6.18
CA PHE A 333 28.03 -6.51 6.10
C PHE A 333 27.97 -7.07 4.68
N ALA A 334 26.92 -6.79 3.92
CA ALA A 334 26.87 -7.15 2.50
C ALA A 334 28.03 -6.50 1.71
N SER A 335 28.41 -5.26 2.04
CA SER A 335 29.55 -4.59 1.41
C SER A 335 30.89 -5.22 1.76
N LEU A 336 31.07 -5.68 3.00
CA LEU A 336 32.28 -6.37 3.43
C LEU A 336 32.39 -7.77 2.79
N GLU A 337 31.30 -8.51 2.73
CA GLU A 337 31.24 -9.81 2.06
C GLU A 337 31.54 -9.68 0.56
N LYS A 338 31.02 -8.65 -0.11
CA LYS A 338 31.35 -8.33 -1.50
C LYS A 338 32.83 -8.01 -1.70
N GLN A 339 33.50 -7.42 -0.71
CA GLN A 339 34.94 -7.19 -0.70
C GLN A 339 35.75 -8.45 -0.42
N GLY A 340 35.11 -9.59 -0.16
CA GLY A 340 35.73 -10.87 0.07
C GLY A 340 36.21 -11.07 1.53
N ILE A 341 35.71 -10.29 2.49
CA ILE A 341 36.02 -10.46 3.91
C ILE A 341 35.27 -11.71 4.41
N PRO A 342 35.98 -12.75 4.89
CA PRO A 342 35.30 -13.96 5.36
C PRO A 342 34.46 -13.67 6.62
N PRO A 343 33.30 -14.35 6.80
CA PRO A 343 32.46 -14.18 7.99
C PRO A 343 33.23 -14.31 9.33
N ALA A 344 34.15 -15.24 9.42
CA ALA A 344 34.96 -15.44 10.65
C ALA A 344 35.91 -14.26 10.98
N GLU A 345 36.19 -13.40 10.02
CA GLU A 345 37.12 -12.25 10.19
C GLU A 345 36.35 -10.93 10.38
N LEU A 346 35.02 -10.90 10.25
CA LEU A 346 34.21 -9.68 10.30
C LEU A 346 34.45 -8.88 11.60
N SER A 347 34.42 -9.51 12.78
CA SER A 347 34.63 -8.83 14.04
C SER A 347 36.03 -8.17 14.11
N ALA A 348 37.08 -8.89 13.72
CA ALA A 348 38.46 -8.36 13.71
C ALA A 348 38.62 -7.26 12.64
N TYR A 349 37.95 -7.40 11.50
CA TYR A 349 37.95 -6.40 10.45
C TYR A 349 37.31 -5.08 10.91
N LEU A 350 36.15 -5.14 11.56
CA LEU A 350 35.46 -3.97 12.10
C LEU A 350 36.31 -3.21 13.12
N GLU A 351 37.13 -3.91 13.94
CA GLU A 351 38.02 -3.33 14.95
C GLU A 351 39.32 -2.76 14.36
N ALA A 352 39.64 -3.09 13.11
CA ALA A 352 40.90 -2.67 12.48
C ALA A 352 40.71 -1.64 11.36
N HIS A 353 39.49 -1.51 10.80
CA HIS A 353 39.23 -0.71 9.60
C HIS A 353 38.14 0.32 9.82
N GLY A 354 38.18 1.38 9.01
CA GLY A 354 37.24 2.49 8.96
C GLY A 354 37.87 3.71 8.30
N ASN A 355 37.11 4.75 8.07
CA ASN A 355 37.61 6.01 7.51
C ASN A 355 38.12 6.94 8.63
N SER A 356 37.23 7.73 9.23
CA SER A 356 37.58 8.62 10.36
C SER A 356 37.57 7.91 11.72
N TYR A 357 36.74 6.89 11.85
CA TYR A 357 36.56 6.06 13.04
C TYR A 357 36.50 4.59 12.65
N LEU A 358 36.80 3.70 13.59
CA LEU A 358 36.69 2.26 13.37
C LEU A 358 35.23 1.86 13.11
N LEU A 359 35.04 0.92 12.20
CA LEU A 359 33.71 0.45 11.86
C LEU A 359 32.95 -0.12 13.06
N SER A 360 33.63 -0.76 14.00
CA SER A 360 33.04 -1.27 15.24
C SER A 360 32.42 -0.16 16.10
N TYR A 361 33.09 1.00 16.23
CA TYR A 361 32.55 2.16 16.94
C TYR A 361 31.37 2.79 16.17
N LEU A 362 31.55 3.01 14.88
CA LEU A 362 30.45 3.58 14.04
C LEU A 362 29.20 2.71 14.07
N LEU A 363 29.35 1.39 13.99
CA LEU A 363 28.24 0.46 14.01
C LEU A 363 27.52 0.48 15.36
N ARG A 364 28.28 0.48 16.46
CA ARG A 364 27.72 0.58 17.80
C ARG A 364 27.03 1.91 18.05
N ASP A 365 27.68 3.04 17.75
CA ASP A 365 27.12 4.38 17.94
C ASP A 365 25.83 4.56 17.08
N MET A 366 25.81 4.00 15.87
CA MET A 366 24.66 4.03 14.99
C MET A 366 23.48 3.19 15.54
N LEU A 367 23.72 1.95 15.96
CA LEU A 367 22.65 1.04 16.37
C LEU A 367 22.21 1.25 17.82
N VAL A 368 23.14 1.43 18.75
CA VAL A 368 22.87 1.56 20.20
C VAL A 368 22.50 2.99 20.55
N ASP A 369 23.42 3.93 20.28
CA ASP A 369 23.27 5.34 20.67
C ASP A 369 22.46 6.16 19.64
N SER A 370 22.17 5.54 18.50
CA SER A 370 21.39 6.15 17.41
C SER A 370 22.04 7.41 16.83
N ASP A 371 23.39 7.49 16.81
CA ASP A 371 24.14 8.63 16.36
C ASP A 371 23.98 8.89 14.85
N GLU A 372 23.74 10.15 14.50
CA GLU A 372 23.50 10.57 13.12
C GLU A 372 24.77 10.71 12.29
N LYS A 373 25.86 11.13 12.96
CA LYS A 373 27.16 11.25 12.31
C LYS A 373 27.72 9.88 11.97
N ALA A 374 27.63 8.95 12.92
CA ALA A 374 28.00 7.55 12.67
C ALA A 374 27.19 6.94 11.51
N THR A 375 25.89 7.25 11.42
CA THR A 375 25.05 6.82 10.30
C THR A 375 25.53 7.36 8.95
N THR A 376 25.88 8.65 8.90
CA THR A 376 26.39 9.28 7.67
C THR A 376 27.73 8.68 7.25
N GLU A 377 28.67 8.53 8.18
CA GLU A 377 29.99 7.94 7.90
C GLU A 377 29.88 6.47 7.48
N MET A 378 28.91 5.73 8.04
CA MET A 378 28.62 4.34 7.64
C MET A 378 28.11 4.26 6.21
N LEU A 379 27.14 5.10 5.85
CA LEU A 379 26.64 5.16 4.47
C LEU A 379 27.71 5.56 3.47
N ASP A 380 28.60 6.49 3.84
CA ASP A 380 29.72 6.89 2.99
C ASP A 380 30.73 5.74 2.81
N TYR A 381 30.98 4.96 3.85
CA TYR A 381 31.82 3.76 3.74
C TYR A 381 31.20 2.71 2.79
N ILE A 382 29.90 2.42 2.95
CA ILE A 382 29.17 1.49 2.08
C ILE A 382 29.22 1.96 0.60
N ARG A 383 29.00 3.25 0.34
CA ARG A 383 29.12 3.80 -1.02
C ARG A 383 30.51 3.61 -1.62
N GLN A 384 31.57 3.87 -0.83
CA GLN A 384 32.96 3.72 -1.27
C GLN A 384 33.33 2.26 -1.57
N SER A 385 32.64 1.29 -0.98
CA SER A 385 32.84 -0.14 -1.29
C SER A 385 32.36 -0.52 -2.71
N GLY A 386 31.57 0.34 -3.37
CA GLY A 386 30.97 0.05 -4.66
C GLY A 386 29.79 -0.92 -4.61
N LEU A 387 29.19 -1.14 -3.41
CA LEU A 387 27.93 -1.88 -3.29
C LEU A 387 26.82 -1.13 -4.01
N ASP A 388 26.06 -1.80 -4.84
CA ASP A 388 24.79 -1.28 -5.36
C ASP A 388 23.72 -1.47 -4.27
N ILE A 389 23.46 -0.38 -3.54
CA ILE A 389 22.56 -0.39 -2.39
C ILE A 389 21.14 -0.74 -2.82
N GLN A 390 20.65 -0.12 -3.91
CA GLN A 390 19.27 -0.34 -4.33
C GLN A 390 19.05 -1.74 -4.90
N ALA A 391 19.99 -2.25 -5.69
CA ALA A 391 19.91 -3.63 -6.16
C ALA A 391 19.94 -4.63 -4.99
N THR A 392 20.81 -4.39 -3.99
CA THR A 392 20.90 -5.26 -2.80
C THR A 392 19.59 -5.24 -1.99
N LEU A 393 18.99 -4.07 -1.79
CA LEU A 393 17.69 -3.96 -1.10
C LEU A 393 16.57 -4.64 -1.89
N SER A 394 16.56 -4.48 -3.21
CA SER A 394 15.58 -5.15 -4.09
C SER A 394 15.72 -6.67 -4.03
N ASP A 395 16.96 -7.18 -4.07
CA ASP A 395 17.23 -8.63 -3.93
C ASP A 395 16.76 -9.19 -2.57
N TRP A 396 16.75 -8.33 -1.54
CA TRP A 396 16.25 -8.67 -0.21
C TRP A 396 14.73 -8.49 -0.05
N GLY A 397 14.02 -8.05 -1.13
CA GLY A 397 12.59 -7.78 -1.09
C GLY A 397 12.20 -6.44 -0.47
N ALA A 398 13.12 -5.45 -0.51
CA ALA A 398 12.91 -4.10 0.01
C ALA A 398 13.14 -3.03 -1.09
N ALA A 399 12.48 -3.22 -2.23
CA ALA A 399 12.68 -2.42 -3.44
C ALA A 399 12.26 -0.94 -3.29
N HIS A 400 11.33 -0.64 -2.38
CA HIS A 400 10.81 0.72 -2.15
C HIS A 400 11.48 1.44 -0.99
N MET A 401 12.46 0.79 -0.34
CA MET A 401 13.22 1.39 0.75
C MET A 401 14.25 2.40 0.23
N ASP A 402 14.26 3.60 0.80
CA ASP A 402 15.29 4.61 0.59
C ASP A 402 16.04 4.89 1.91
N VAL A 403 17.23 4.33 2.03
CA VAL A 403 18.06 4.49 3.25
C VAL A 403 18.61 5.93 3.40
N PHE A 404 18.68 6.71 2.31
CA PHE A 404 19.17 8.08 2.34
C PHE A 404 18.07 9.07 2.79
N ASN A 405 16.86 8.91 2.28
CA ASN A 405 15.68 9.69 2.70
C ASN A 405 14.98 9.07 3.92
N ARG A 406 15.40 7.89 4.34
CA ARG A 406 14.84 7.13 5.48
C ARG A 406 13.36 6.84 5.34
N THR A 407 12.95 6.51 4.14
CA THR A 407 11.57 6.11 3.86
C THR A 407 11.51 4.65 3.47
N ALA A 408 10.48 3.96 3.94
CA ALA A 408 10.21 2.58 3.58
C ALA A 408 8.75 2.21 3.89
N PRO A 409 8.16 1.25 3.18
CA PRO A 409 7.03 0.48 3.65
C PRO A 409 7.40 -0.31 4.91
N LEU A 410 6.53 -0.35 5.92
CA LEU A 410 6.85 -1.07 7.16
C LEU A 410 6.92 -2.58 6.97
N GLU A 411 6.21 -3.11 5.98
CA GLU A 411 6.29 -4.53 5.63
C GLU A 411 7.67 -4.91 5.07
N GLU A 412 8.35 -4.02 4.36
CA GLU A 412 9.73 -4.25 3.91
C GLU A 412 10.70 -4.27 5.10
N ILE A 413 10.53 -3.35 6.06
CA ILE A 413 11.32 -3.37 7.31
C ILE A 413 11.08 -4.67 8.06
N ALA A 414 9.82 -5.09 8.21
CA ALA A 414 9.48 -6.33 8.92
C ALA A 414 10.06 -7.57 8.21
N SER A 415 10.03 -7.60 6.87
CA SER A 415 10.64 -8.66 6.07
C SER A 415 12.15 -8.73 6.24
N LEU A 416 12.83 -7.58 6.24
CA LEU A 416 14.28 -7.53 6.48
C LEU A 416 14.64 -8.00 7.89
N LEU A 417 13.88 -7.59 8.92
CA LEU A 417 14.09 -8.05 10.30
C LEU A 417 13.84 -9.57 10.45
N ALA A 418 12.80 -10.07 9.78
CA ALA A 418 12.51 -11.51 9.72
C ALA A 418 13.64 -12.28 9.03
N GLY A 419 14.11 -11.80 7.89
CA GLY A 419 15.24 -12.39 7.15
C GLY A 419 16.56 -12.33 7.93
N LEU A 420 16.81 -11.21 8.63
CA LEU A 420 17.94 -11.07 9.55
C LEU A 420 17.86 -12.12 10.67
N TYR A 421 16.75 -12.22 11.38
CA TYR A 421 16.56 -13.16 12.47
C TYR A 421 16.68 -14.63 12.02
N GLN A 422 16.12 -14.94 10.87
CA GLN A 422 16.17 -16.30 10.28
C GLN A 422 17.52 -16.62 9.62
N GLY A 423 18.47 -15.66 9.56
CA GLY A 423 19.79 -15.87 8.94
C GLY A 423 19.76 -16.06 7.43
N LYS A 424 18.79 -15.46 6.74
CA LYS A 424 18.61 -15.61 5.30
C LYS A 424 19.29 -14.53 4.46
N LEU A 425 19.59 -13.35 5.05
CA LEU A 425 20.01 -12.16 4.30
C LEU A 425 21.47 -11.79 4.50
N VAL A 426 22.05 -12.16 5.62
CA VAL A 426 23.46 -11.90 5.97
C VAL A 426 24.10 -13.14 6.59
N SER A 427 25.42 -13.18 6.64
CA SER A 427 26.13 -14.30 7.24
C SER A 427 25.81 -14.49 8.74
N PRO A 428 26.02 -15.70 9.32
CA PRO A 428 25.74 -15.96 10.73
C PRO A 428 26.48 -15.02 11.69
N GLU A 429 27.71 -14.62 11.38
CA GLU A 429 28.49 -13.71 12.21
C GLU A 429 27.97 -12.27 12.11
N ALA A 430 27.63 -11.79 10.90
CA ALA A 430 27.00 -10.49 10.71
C ALA A 430 25.65 -10.41 11.45
N ARG A 431 24.83 -11.45 11.33
CA ARG A 431 23.57 -11.58 12.07
C ARG A 431 23.80 -11.45 13.58
N ARG A 432 24.76 -12.22 14.12
CA ARG A 432 25.09 -12.19 15.54
C ARG A 432 25.49 -10.79 16.00
N ILE A 433 26.39 -10.13 15.28
CA ILE A 433 26.87 -8.78 15.64
C ILE A 433 25.71 -7.76 15.64
N ILE A 434 24.85 -7.78 14.62
CA ILE A 434 23.71 -6.85 14.55
C ILE A 434 22.74 -7.10 15.70
N LEU A 435 22.36 -8.36 15.95
CA LEU A 435 21.40 -8.71 17.00
C LEU A 435 21.96 -8.42 18.39
N ASP A 436 23.25 -8.69 18.65
CA ASP A 436 23.91 -8.35 19.93
C ASP A 436 23.82 -6.84 20.20
N LEU A 437 24.07 -5.99 19.18
CA LEU A 437 23.95 -4.54 19.31
C LEU A 437 22.50 -4.07 19.48
N MET A 438 21.54 -4.72 18.83
CA MET A 438 20.13 -4.41 19.04
C MET A 438 19.63 -4.84 20.43
N ALA A 439 20.28 -5.83 21.06
CA ALA A 439 19.98 -6.24 22.43
C ALA A 439 20.55 -5.28 23.48
N GLU A 440 21.57 -4.49 23.14
CA GLU A 440 22.14 -3.47 24.03
C GLU A 440 21.13 -2.33 24.22
N ARG A 441 20.56 -2.21 25.41
CA ARG A 441 19.56 -1.18 25.70
C ARG A 441 20.23 0.12 26.12
N THR A 442 19.82 1.22 25.46
CA THR A 442 20.10 2.56 26.00
C THR A 442 19.09 2.81 27.14
N PRO A 443 19.55 3.02 28.41
CA PRO A 443 18.68 3.39 29.51
C PRO A 443 18.02 4.74 29.20
N ASN A 444 16.72 4.78 29.05
CA ASN A 444 15.92 6.00 29.05
C ASN A 444 14.48 5.69 29.51
N ASP A 445 13.71 6.72 29.82
CA ASP A 445 12.35 6.62 30.34
C ASP A 445 11.31 6.19 29.29
N ASP A 446 11.71 6.12 28.00
CA ASP A 446 10.87 5.73 26.87
C ASP A 446 11.00 4.24 26.62
N THR A 447 10.02 3.48 27.05
CA THR A 447 10.03 2.01 26.95
C THR A 447 9.45 1.46 25.67
N ARG A 448 8.41 2.07 25.04
CA ARG A 448 7.74 1.63 23.81
C ARG A 448 7.56 0.09 23.76
N LEU A 449 8.05 -0.57 22.67
CA LEU A 449 8.10 -2.05 22.61
C LEU A 449 8.97 -2.67 23.71
N GLY A 450 9.92 -1.91 24.25
CA GLY A 450 10.76 -2.35 25.37
C GLY A 450 10.01 -2.74 26.64
N VAL A 451 8.74 -2.32 26.81
CA VAL A 451 7.88 -2.76 27.91
C VAL A 451 7.72 -4.29 27.92
N LEU A 452 7.74 -4.93 26.75
CA LEU A 452 7.64 -6.38 26.60
C LEU A 452 8.77 -7.14 27.28
N SER A 453 9.95 -6.55 27.38
CA SER A 453 11.12 -7.20 27.96
C SER A 453 10.93 -7.66 29.40
N SER A 454 10.08 -6.98 30.15
CA SER A 454 9.75 -7.37 31.54
C SER A 454 8.64 -8.45 31.63
N LEU A 455 7.98 -8.74 30.53
CA LEU A 455 6.89 -9.70 30.43
C LEU A 455 7.32 -11.04 29.83
N LEU A 456 8.43 -11.02 29.07
CA LEU A 456 8.95 -12.19 28.40
C LEU A 456 9.47 -13.23 29.43
N PRO A 457 9.29 -14.54 29.17
CA PRO A 457 9.78 -15.60 30.05
C PRO A 457 11.32 -15.72 30.01
N ASP A 458 11.85 -16.47 30.94
CA ASP A 458 13.28 -16.79 30.97
C ASP A 458 13.73 -17.47 29.67
N GLY A 459 14.87 -17.06 29.15
CA GLY A 459 15.42 -17.57 27.90
C GLY A 459 14.85 -16.91 26.64
N ALA A 460 14.00 -15.90 26.79
CA ALA A 460 13.53 -15.14 25.66
C ALA A 460 14.59 -14.19 25.09
N GLU A 461 14.50 -13.95 23.80
CA GLU A 461 15.29 -13.00 23.04
C GLU A 461 14.45 -11.75 22.74
N PHE A 462 15.05 -10.57 22.90
CA PHE A 462 14.42 -9.29 22.56
C PHE A 462 15.44 -8.35 21.93
N TYR A 463 15.19 -7.99 20.69
CA TYR A 463 16.03 -7.12 19.88
C TYR A 463 15.18 -5.97 19.35
N ASN A 464 15.53 -4.71 19.66
CA ASN A 464 14.75 -3.60 19.11
C ASN A 464 15.59 -2.42 18.65
N LYS A 465 15.01 -1.61 17.79
CA LYS A 465 15.54 -0.32 17.37
C LYS A 465 14.42 0.73 17.33
N ARG A 466 14.58 1.74 18.19
CA ARG A 466 13.66 2.87 18.25
C ARG A 466 13.98 3.91 17.19
N GLY A 467 12.94 4.61 16.73
CA GLY A 467 13.02 5.75 15.83
C GLY A 467 12.27 6.95 16.36
N THR A 468 12.90 8.15 16.37
CA THR A 468 12.28 9.38 16.84
C THR A 468 12.76 10.56 16.00
N ILE A 469 11.83 11.44 15.63
CA ILE A 469 12.09 12.80 15.15
C ILE A 469 11.15 13.73 15.92
N THR A 470 11.67 14.80 16.51
CA THR A 470 10.90 15.70 17.36
C THR A 470 10.86 17.15 16.85
N ALA A 471 11.79 17.55 15.97
CA ALA A 471 11.99 18.98 15.67
C ALA A 471 11.01 19.53 14.63
N GLU A 472 11.06 19.06 13.38
CA GLU A 472 10.25 19.61 12.28
C GLU A 472 9.07 18.71 11.89
N ARG A 473 9.20 17.43 12.14
CA ARG A 473 8.23 16.41 11.80
C ARG A 473 8.24 15.35 12.91
N LEU A 474 7.20 15.35 13.72
CA LEU A 474 7.08 14.35 14.78
C LEU A 474 6.93 12.96 14.17
N VAL A 475 7.83 12.07 14.54
CA VAL A 475 7.78 10.62 14.22
C VAL A 475 8.17 9.87 15.47
N VAL A 476 7.36 8.94 15.90
CA VAL A 476 7.65 8.04 17.02
C VAL A 476 7.41 6.62 16.56
N GLY A 477 8.44 5.80 16.55
CA GLY A 477 8.33 4.41 16.13
C GLY A 477 9.27 3.48 16.87
N ASP A 478 9.00 2.19 16.76
CA ASP A 478 9.86 1.12 17.25
C ASP A 478 9.71 -0.11 16.35
N ALA A 479 10.79 -0.85 16.19
CA ALA A 479 10.80 -2.13 15.49
C ALA A 479 11.51 -3.16 16.34
N ALA A 480 10.89 -4.31 16.58
CA ALA A 480 11.42 -5.34 17.46
C ALA A 480 11.29 -6.74 16.85
N ILE A 481 12.25 -7.59 17.21
CA ILE A 481 12.19 -9.04 17.05
C ILE A 481 12.07 -9.63 18.45
N LEU A 482 11.11 -10.50 18.66
CA LEU A 482 10.88 -11.22 19.91
C LEU A 482 10.88 -12.71 19.63
N ALA A 483 11.54 -13.48 20.50
CA ALA A 483 11.44 -14.93 20.47
C ALA A 483 11.48 -15.49 21.89
N TRP A 484 10.69 -16.53 22.15
CA TRP A 484 10.66 -17.19 23.46
C TRP A 484 10.30 -18.66 23.35
N PRO A 485 10.81 -19.50 24.28
CA PRO A 485 10.43 -20.89 24.36
C PRO A 485 8.92 -21.07 24.58
N SER A 486 8.30 -22.01 23.88
CA SER A 486 6.92 -22.43 24.07
C SER A 486 6.82 -23.96 24.10
N GLU A 487 5.66 -24.50 24.44
CA GLU A 487 5.42 -25.94 24.49
C GLU A 487 5.66 -26.64 23.13
N ASN A 488 5.44 -25.91 22.04
CA ASN A 488 5.54 -26.43 20.67
C ASN A 488 6.84 -26.03 19.95
N GLY A 489 7.80 -25.42 20.64
CA GLY A 489 9.04 -24.92 20.06
C GLY A 489 9.33 -23.48 20.44
N THR A 490 9.86 -22.68 19.53
CA THR A 490 10.13 -21.25 19.75
C THR A 490 9.08 -20.40 19.06
N ARG A 491 8.29 -19.65 19.81
CA ARG A 491 7.48 -18.57 19.23
C ARG A 491 8.36 -17.40 18.86
N ALA A 492 8.18 -16.83 17.69
CA ALA A 492 8.96 -15.67 17.25
C ALA A 492 8.10 -14.70 16.43
N TYR A 493 8.26 -13.41 16.71
CA TYR A 493 7.51 -12.34 16.06
C TYR A 493 8.41 -11.18 15.67
N VAL A 494 8.04 -10.49 14.59
CA VAL A 494 8.54 -9.15 14.26
C VAL A 494 7.40 -8.17 14.45
N ILE A 495 7.66 -7.07 15.14
CA ILE A 495 6.70 -5.99 15.37
C ILE A 495 7.34 -4.69 14.86
N VAL A 496 6.65 -3.97 13.98
CA VAL A 496 7.05 -2.63 13.53
C VAL A 496 5.84 -1.71 13.71
N ILE A 497 6.00 -0.65 14.51
CA ILE A 497 4.93 0.32 14.81
C ILE A 497 5.48 1.73 14.70
N PHE A 498 4.74 2.60 14.00
CA PHE A 498 5.03 4.02 13.86
C PHE A 498 3.79 4.87 14.04
N GLY A 499 3.90 5.95 14.81
CA GLY A 499 2.91 6.99 14.99
C GLY A 499 3.40 8.33 14.48
N TYR A 500 2.50 9.07 13.82
CA TYR A 500 2.70 10.39 13.23
C TYR A 500 1.63 11.35 13.75
N PRO A 501 1.78 12.69 13.62
CA PRO A 501 0.81 13.65 14.16
C PRO A 501 -0.61 13.49 13.57
N GLY A 502 -0.75 13.09 12.31
CA GLY A 502 -2.05 13.02 11.63
C GLY A 502 -2.78 14.37 11.55
N LYS A 503 -4.08 14.33 11.29
CA LYS A 503 -4.96 15.52 11.26
C LYS A 503 -5.35 15.99 12.68
N GLU A 504 -5.34 15.10 13.64
CA GLU A 504 -5.66 15.39 15.04
C GLU A 504 -4.40 15.77 15.81
N LYS A 505 -4.54 16.69 16.77
CA LYS A 505 -3.42 17.11 17.61
C LYS A 505 -3.02 15.97 18.54
N THR A 506 -1.85 15.42 18.30
CA THR A 506 -1.17 14.47 19.17
C THR A 506 0.22 15.00 19.55
N ASN A 507 0.90 14.35 20.47
CA ASN A 507 2.27 14.66 20.87
C ASN A 507 3.07 13.37 21.05
N ASP A 508 4.39 13.52 21.23
CA ASP A 508 5.32 12.42 21.43
C ASP A 508 4.93 11.48 22.57
N LEU A 509 4.49 12.00 23.71
CA LEU A 509 4.09 11.18 24.87
C LEU A 509 2.88 10.30 24.57
N LYS A 510 1.88 10.82 23.83
CA LYS A 510 0.73 10.03 23.41
C LYS A 510 1.10 8.95 22.42
N LEU A 511 1.99 9.26 21.47
CA LEU A 511 2.47 8.28 20.50
C LEU A 511 3.31 7.19 21.18
N VAL A 512 4.18 7.55 22.14
CA VAL A 512 4.91 6.57 22.96
C VAL A 512 3.95 5.68 23.73
N ALA A 513 2.98 6.25 24.45
CA ALA A 513 1.97 5.51 25.18
C ALA A 513 1.13 4.59 24.27
N GLY A 514 0.82 5.03 23.05
CA GLY A 514 0.14 4.21 22.05
C GLY A 514 0.93 2.96 21.66
N ILE A 515 2.25 3.10 21.45
CA ILE A 515 3.13 1.94 21.19
C ILE A 515 3.19 1.00 22.41
N GLU A 516 3.31 1.53 23.62
CA GLU A 516 3.30 0.72 24.85
C GLU A 516 2.00 -0.07 25.02
N GLN A 517 0.85 0.57 24.84
CA GLN A 517 -0.44 -0.10 24.91
C GLN A 517 -0.62 -1.15 23.80
N ALA A 518 -0.14 -0.86 22.59
CA ALA A 518 -0.13 -1.83 21.51
C ALA A 518 0.75 -3.05 21.83
N ALA A 519 1.93 -2.82 22.42
CA ALA A 519 2.80 -3.88 22.90
C ALA A 519 2.13 -4.77 23.96
N LEU A 520 1.45 -4.18 24.93
CA LEU A 520 0.70 -4.93 25.96
C LEU A 520 -0.46 -5.73 25.34
N ALA A 521 -1.19 -5.14 24.41
CA ALA A 521 -2.24 -5.84 23.68
C ALA A 521 -1.70 -7.01 22.85
N PHE A 522 -0.54 -6.81 22.20
CA PHE A 522 0.18 -7.90 21.51
C PHE A 522 0.56 -9.03 22.46
N TRP A 523 1.10 -8.71 23.66
CA TRP A 523 1.48 -9.72 24.64
C TRP A 523 0.28 -10.55 25.09
N ASP A 524 -0.87 -9.90 25.33
CA ASP A 524 -2.11 -10.59 25.69
C ASP A 524 -2.61 -11.54 24.61
N PHE A 525 -2.37 -11.23 23.34
CA PHE A 525 -2.69 -12.08 22.20
C PHE A 525 -1.68 -13.23 22.00
N ALA A 526 -0.38 -12.95 22.19
CA ALA A 526 0.68 -13.88 21.80
C ALA A 526 1.08 -14.90 22.86
N LYS A 527 0.76 -14.66 24.16
CA LYS A 527 1.10 -15.53 25.31
C LYS A 527 0.32 -16.83 25.38
#